data_9de466f18da7bcafe66d963b1636add5
#
_entry.id   9de466f18da7bcafe66d963b1636add5
#
_cell.length_a   1.000
_cell.length_b   1.000
_cell.length_c   1.000
_cell.angle_alpha   90.00
_cell.angle_beta   90.00
_cell.angle_gamma   90.00
#
_symmetry.space_group_name_H-M   'P 1'
#
loop_
_entity.id
_entity.type
_entity.pdbx_description
1 polymer ?
#
loop_
_entity_poly.entity_id
_entity_poly.type
_entity_poly.pdbx_seq_one_letter_code
_entity_poly.pdbx_strand_id
1 'polypeptide(L)'
;MKKEKSCGAIVYREKDGVEILLIKHKNGGHWAFPKGHVEKKETESETALREIKEETGLKVELDTGFREMVTYSPKPNVMKDVIYFAAKAKKDSARPQPEEVLELRWEPPQEALALVTYTTDREVLQAFLRYLAQS
;
A
#
# COMPACT_ATOMS: atom_id res chain seq x y z
N MET A 1 -7.02 23.44 -11.04
CA MET A 1 -7.11 22.06 -10.58
C MET A 1 -6.01 21.77 -9.57
N LYS A 2 -6.37 21.28 -8.42
CA LYS A 2 -5.39 20.94 -7.38
C LYS A 2 -4.82 19.54 -7.63
N LYS A 3 -3.51 19.40 -7.44
CA LYS A 3 -2.85 18.10 -7.53
C LYS A 3 -2.41 17.64 -6.15
N GLU A 4 -2.67 16.35 -5.86
CA GLU A 4 -2.23 15.70 -4.63
C GLU A 4 -1.39 14.49 -4.96
N LYS A 5 -0.53 14.09 -4.04
CA LYS A 5 0.33 12.94 -4.24
C LYS A 5 0.44 12.15 -2.94
N SER A 6 0.25 10.84 -3.06
CA SER A 6 0.47 9.90 -1.97
C SER A 6 1.45 8.83 -2.42
N CYS A 7 2.15 8.25 -1.46
CA CYS A 7 3.06 7.14 -1.73
C CYS A 7 2.85 6.06 -0.69
N GLY A 8 3.02 4.83 -1.12
CA GLY A 8 2.92 3.67 -0.25
C GLY A 8 3.54 2.48 -0.92
N ALA A 9 3.13 1.30 -0.50
CA ALA A 9 3.69 0.08 -1.07
C ALA A 9 2.76 -1.10 -0.88
N ILE A 10 2.95 -2.10 -1.74
CA ILE A 10 2.39 -3.42 -1.49
C ILE A 10 3.35 -4.11 -0.54
N VAL A 11 2.92 -4.28 0.69
CA VAL A 11 3.69 -4.92 1.75
C VAL A 11 3.42 -6.41 1.72
N TYR A 12 4.48 -7.20 1.68
CA TYR A 12 4.34 -8.65 1.61
C TYR A 12 5.33 -9.34 2.53
N ARG A 13 5.04 -10.59 2.82
CA ARG A 13 5.96 -11.47 3.55
C ARG A 13 5.89 -12.86 2.92
N GLU A 14 6.91 -13.66 3.14
CA GLU A 14 6.93 -15.06 2.72
C GLU A 14 6.86 -15.95 3.96
N LYS A 15 5.74 -16.64 4.12
CA LYS A 15 5.49 -17.55 5.22
C LYS A 15 4.60 -18.64 4.67
N ASP A 16 5.22 -19.77 4.28
CA ASP A 16 4.54 -20.85 3.56
C ASP A 16 3.85 -20.32 2.30
N GLY A 17 4.54 -19.46 1.57
CA GLY A 17 4.02 -18.75 0.41
C GLY A 17 3.94 -17.25 0.67
N VAL A 18 3.62 -16.51 -0.37
CA VAL A 18 3.51 -15.05 -0.30
C VAL A 18 2.19 -14.66 0.35
N GLU A 19 2.27 -13.72 1.30
CA GLU A 19 1.08 -13.08 1.87
C GLU A 19 1.19 -11.58 1.70
N ILE A 20 0.07 -10.95 1.39
CA ILE A 20 -0.05 -9.51 1.15
C ILE A 20 -0.76 -8.86 2.33
N LEU A 21 -0.23 -7.74 2.80
CA LEU A 21 -0.85 -7.00 3.88
C LEU A 21 -1.88 -6.02 3.34
N LEU A 22 -3.11 -6.15 3.81
CA LEU A 22 -4.17 -5.19 3.53
C LEU A 22 -4.63 -4.55 4.81
N ILE A 23 -4.98 -3.27 4.75
CA ILE A 23 -5.50 -2.53 5.90
C ILE A 23 -6.92 -2.08 5.60
N LYS A 24 -7.76 -2.12 6.63
CA LYS A 24 -9.13 -1.60 6.55
C LYS A 24 -9.16 -0.22 7.16
N HIS A 25 -9.51 0.76 6.34
CA HIS A 25 -9.56 2.15 6.80
C HIS A 25 -10.78 2.41 7.67
N LYS A 26 -10.59 3.22 8.69
CA LYS A 26 -11.64 3.59 9.62
C LYS A 26 -12.76 4.35 8.92
N ASN A 27 -12.39 5.27 8.02
CA ASN A 27 -13.36 6.04 7.24
C ASN A 27 -13.68 5.30 5.95
N GLY A 28 -14.93 4.85 5.79
CA GLY A 28 -15.39 4.15 4.60
C GLY A 28 -15.22 2.65 4.62
N GLY A 29 -14.40 2.11 5.52
CA GLY A 29 -14.26 0.67 5.67
C GLY A 29 -13.68 -0.08 4.47
N HIS A 30 -12.93 0.61 3.59
CA HIS A 30 -12.35 -0.04 2.42
C HIS A 30 -11.01 -0.70 2.77
N TRP A 31 -10.71 -1.78 2.03
CA TRP A 31 -9.46 -2.50 2.16
C TRP A 31 -8.48 -2.02 1.09
N ALA A 32 -7.27 -1.65 1.50
CA ALA A 32 -6.28 -1.08 0.61
C ALA A 32 -4.87 -1.32 1.14
N PHE A 33 -3.87 -0.83 0.40
CA PHE A 33 -2.46 -0.90 0.80
C PHE A 33 -2.11 0.31 1.67
N PRO A 34 -1.11 0.17 2.55
CA PRO A 34 -0.62 1.33 3.33
C PRO A 34 -0.10 2.42 2.40
N LYS A 35 -0.56 3.65 2.61
CA LYS A 35 -0.11 4.81 1.85
C LYS A 35 -0.53 6.08 2.55
N GLY A 36 0.08 7.19 2.18
CA GLY A 36 -0.35 8.50 2.66
C GLY A 36 0.31 9.63 1.91
N HIS A 37 -0.08 10.84 2.23
CA HIS A 37 0.35 12.04 1.53
C HIS A 37 1.84 12.32 1.71
N VAL A 38 2.48 12.77 0.63
CA VAL A 38 3.85 13.24 0.67
C VAL A 38 3.89 14.51 1.50
N GLU A 39 4.75 14.53 2.52
CA GLU A 39 4.96 15.71 3.33
C GLU A 39 6.12 16.53 2.76
N LYS A 40 6.23 17.78 3.23
CA LYS A 40 7.23 18.73 2.75
C LYS A 40 8.62 18.11 2.74
N LYS A 41 9.28 18.16 1.58
CA LYS A 41 10.67 17.71 1.38
C LYS A 41 10.88 16.20 1.47
N GLU A 42 9.83 15.42 1.59
CA GLU A 42 9.99 13.96 1.53
C GLU A 42 10.15 13.49 0.10
N THR A 43 11.00 12.49 -0.10
CA THR A 43 11.01 11.73 -1.34
C THR A 43 9.84 10.74 -1.32
N GLU A 44 9.54 10.17 -2.48
CA GLU A 44 8.52 9.12 -2.57
C GLU A 44 8.82 7.96 -1.63
N SER A 45 10.09 7.51 -1.61
CA SER A 45 10.51 6.40 -0.75
C SER A 45 10.37 6.74 0.74
N GLU A 46 10.73 7.95 1.12
CA GLU A 46 10.61 8.39 2.51
C GLU A 46 9.15 8.42 2.96
N THR A 47 8.26 8.90 2.09
CA THR A 47 6.83 8.92 2.38
C THR A 47 6.29 7.50 2.56
N ALA A 48 6.63 6.60 1.62
CA ALA A 48 6.16 5.22 1.69
C ALA A 48 6.61 4.54 2.99
N LEU A 49 7.88 4.68 3.34
CA LEU A 49 8.41 4.07 4.57
C LEU A 49 7.74 4.63 5.82
N ARG A 50 7.55 5.95 5.86
CA ARG A 50 6.91 6.60 7.01
C ARG A 50 5.46 6.14 7.17
N GLU A 51 4.70 6.14 6.08
CA GLU A 51 3.29 5.75 6.13
C GLU A 51 3.11 4.27 6.50
N ILE A 52 3.96 3.39 5.98
CA ILE A 52 3.91 1.98 6.36
C ILE A 52 4.14 1.83 7.85
N LYS A 53 5.15 2.53 8.38
CA LYS A 53 5.46 2.46 9.81
C LYS A 53 4.32 3.02 10.66
N GLU A 54 3.77 4.17 10.26
CA GLU A 54 2.67 4.79 10.99
C GLU A 54 1.42 3.92 11.01
N GLU A 55 1.05 3.34 9.87
CA GLU A 55 -0.21 2.60 9.75
C GLU A 55 -0.11 1.16 10.23
N THR A 56 1.07 0.54 10.16
CA THR A 56 1.22 -0.87 10.44
C THR A 56 2.25 -1.20 11.52
N GLY A 57 3.11 -0.25 11.86
CA GLY A 57 4.21 -0.49 12.80
C GLY A 57 5.36 -1.29 12.23
N LEU A 58 5.29 -1.70 10.96
CA LEU A 58 6.28 -2.58 10.36
C LEU A 58 7.51 -1.83 9.89
N LYS A 59 8.65 -2.50 10.03
CA LYS A 59 9.87 -2.16 9.31
C LYS A 59 9.92 -3.04 8.08
N VAL A 60 10.21 -2.42 6.95
CA VAL A 60 10.19 -3.12 5.66
C VAL A 60 11.48 -2.83 4.90
N GLU A 61 11.77 -3.71 3.95
CA GLU A 61 12.79 -3.47 2.94
C GLU A 61 12.08 -3.00 1.68
N LEU A 62 12.25 -1.74 1.32
CA LEU A 62 11.57 -1.15 0.17
C LEU A 62 12.28 -1.53 -1.11
N ASP A 63 11.51 -1.98 -2.11
CA ASP A 63 12.01 -2.32 -3.43
C ASP A 63 11.41 -1.35 -4.44
N THR A 64 12.21 -0.37 -4.86
CA THR A 64 11.80 0.64 -5.81
C THR A 64 11.92 0.17 -7.26
N GLY A 65 12.40 -1.04 -7.49
CA GLY A 65 12.37 -1.66 -8.80
C GLY A 65 10.94 -1.90 -9.28
N PHE A 66 10.01 -2.03 -8.35
CA PHE A 66 8.59 -2.01 -8.66
C PHE A 66 8.06 -0.62 -8.30
N ARG A 67 7.51 0.10 -9.28
CA ARG A 67 6.92 1.43 -9.07
C ARG A 67 5.74 1.58 -10.02
N GLU A 68 4.54 1.59 -9.44
CA GLU A 68 3.31 1.76 -10.22
C GLU A 68 2.60 3.03 -9.77
N MET A 69 2.07 3.78 -10.71
CA MET A 69 1.33 5.01 -10.42
C MET A 69 -0.11 4.85 -10.85
N VAL A 70 -1.01 5.24 -9.98
CA VAL A 70 -2.44 5.34 -10.26
C VAL A 70 -2.85 6.78 -10.12
N THR A 71 -3.61 7.30 -11.09
CA THR A 71 -4.10 8.68 -11.05
C THR A 71 -5.63 8.65 -11.06
N TYR A 72 -6.24 9.35 -10.14
CA TYR A 72 -7.70 9.46 -10.09
C TYR A 72 -8.11 10.77 -9.45
N SER A 73 -9.40 11.10 -9.57
CA SER A 73 -9.97 12.31 -8.97
C SER A 73 -10.77 11.90 -7.72
N PRO A 74 -10.26 12.20 -6.51
CA PRO A 74 -11.00 11.86 -5.27
C PRO A 74 -12.20 12.77 -5.04
N LYS A 75 -12.21 13.96 -5.66
CA LYS A 75 -13.30 14.92 -5.59
C LYS A 75 -13.16 15.92 -6.73
N PRO A 76 -14.20 16.71 -7.04
CA PRO A 76 -14.12 17.68 -8.15
C PRO A 76 -12.92 18.62 -8.03
N ASN A 77 -12.28 18.89 -9.15
CA ASN A 77 -11.15 19.79 -9.28
C ASN A 77 -9.87 19.35 -8.54
N VAL A 78 -9.80 18.08 -8.17
CA VAL A 78 -8.59 17.49 -7.56
C VAL A 78 -8.17 16.26 -8.34
N MET A 79 -6.90 16.20 -8.71
CA MET A 79 -6.28 15.00 -9.30
C MET A 79 -5.27 14.47 -8.30
N LYS A 80 -5.30 13.19 -8.06
CA LYS A 80 -4.40 12.54 -7.11
C LYS A 80 -3.59 11.45 -7.77
N ASP A 81 -2.27 11.52 -7.60
CA ASP A 81 -1.35 10.48 -8.00
C ASP A 81 -1.02 9.64 -6.77
N VAL A 82 -1.09 8.33 -6.90
CA VAL A 82 -0.66 7.40 -5.86
C VAL A 82 0.44 6.53 -6.43
N ILE A 83 1.59 6.55 -5.76
CA ILE A 83 2.76 5.76 -6.15
C ILE A 83 2.86 4.56 -5.21
N TYR A 84 2.94 3.35 -5.78
CA TYR A 84 3.12 2.13 -5.01
C TYR A 84 4.46 1.48 -5.36
N PHE A 85 5.25 1.22 -4.33
CA PHE A 85 6.45 0.39 -4.42
C PHE A 85 6.13 -1.02 -3.91
N ALA A 86 7.12 -1.90 -3.92
CA ALA A 86 7.04 -3.17 -3.21
C ALA A 86 7.82 -3.05 -1.90
N ALA A 87 7.35 -3.73 -0.86
CA ALA A 87 8.01 -3.67 0.43
C ALA A 87 7.92 -5.02 1.13
N LYS A 88 9.07 -5.62 1.39
CA LYS A 88 9.12 -6.89 2.10
C LYS A 88 9.21 -6.67 3.60
N ALA A 89 8.29 -7.24 4.35
CA ALA A 89 8.28 -7.11 5.80
C ALA A 89 9.46 -7.86 6.41
N LYS A 90 10.16 -7.19 7.33
CA LYS A 90 11.30 -7.79 8.01
C LYS A 90 10.89 -8.61 9.23
N LYS A 91 9.75 -8.25 9.84
CA LYS A 91 9.19 -8.94 11.01
C LYS A 91 7.68 -8.94 10.92
N ASP A 92 7.06 -9.87 11.64
CA ASP A 92 5.61 -10.11 11.59
C ASP A 92 4.78 -9.30 12.57
N SER A 93 5.34 -8.33 13.25
CA SER A 93 4.66 -7.62 14.34
C SER A 93 3.83 -6.42 13.88
N ALA A 94 3.01 -6.61 12.85
CA ALA A 94 2.13 -5.55 12.37
C ALA A 94 1.04 -5.22 13.40
N ARG A 95 0.78 -3.92 13.59
CA ARG A 95 -0.25 -3.43 14.50
C ARG A 95 -1.00 -2.27 13.83
N PRO A 96 -2.36 -2.24 13.92
CA PRO A 96 -3.10 -1.14 13.34
C PRO A 96 -2.85 0.16 14.11
N GLN A 97 -2.88 1.28 13.38
CA GLN A 97 -2.89 2.61 13.98
C GLN A 97 -4.35 2.96 14.31
N PRO A 98 -4.71 3.11 15.59
CA PRO A 98 -6.13 3.21 15.98
C PRO A 98 -6.90 4.38 15.35
N GLU A 99 -6.22 5.47 15.02
CA GLU A 99 -6.89 6.65 14.47
C GLU A 99 -7.36 6.47 13.04
N GLU A 100 -6.68 5.62 12.27
CA GLU A 100 -6.92 5.52 10.82
C GLU A 100 -7.24 4.11 10.35
N VAL A 101 -6.75 3.11 11.05
CA VAL A 101 -6.81 1.71 10.61
C VAL A 101 -7.60 0.88 11.62
N LEU A 102 -8.68 0.25 11.14
CA LEU A 102 -9.50 -0.62 11.98
C LEU A 102 -8.91 -2.02 12.11
N GLU A 103 -8.31 -2.52 11.04
CA GLU A 103 -7.91 -3.91 10.99
C GLU A 103 -6.77 -4.11 10.00
N LEU A 104 -5.89 -5.06 10.30
CA LEU A 104 -4.84 -5.52 9.39
C LEU A 104 -5.11 -6.98 9.06
N ARG A 105 -4.88 -7.36 7.81
CA ARG A 105 -4.98 -8.76 7.40
C ARG A 105 -3.84 -9.12 6.47
N TRP A 106 -3.20 -10.26 6.75
CA TRP A 106 -2.27 -10.89 5.82
C TRP A 106 -3.06 -11.92 5.02
N GLU A 107 -3.06 -11.77 3.69
CA GLU A 107 -3.83 -12.67 2.84
C GLU A 107 -2.96 -13.24 1.72
N PRO A 108 -3.17 -14.51 1.34
CA PRO A 108 -2.53 -15.04 0.13
C PRO A 108 -2.97 -14.23 -1.10
N PRO A 109 -2.20 -14.28 -2.21
CA PRO A 109 -2.48 -13.44 -3.37
C PRO A 109 -3.92 -13.47 -3.88
N GLN A 110 -4.54 -14.65 -3.98
CA GLN A 110 -5.90 -14.75 -4.52
C GLN A 110 -6.92 -14.09 -3.60
N GLU A 111 -6.79 -14.29 -2.30
CA GLU A 111 -7.68 -13.69 -1.32
C GLU A 111 -7.46 -12.19 -1.23
N ALA A 112 -6.20 -11.74 -1.37
CA ALA A 112 -5.90 -10.31 -1.40
C ALA A 112 -6.54 -9.64 -2.60
N LEU A 113 -6.47 -10.26 -3.78
CA LEU A 113 -7.11 -9.74 -4.99
C LEU A 113 -8.63 -9.63 -4.82
N ALA A 114 -9.24 -10.59 -4.11
CA ALA A 114 -10.67 -10.57 -3.86
C ALA A 114 -11.07 -9.55 -2.80
N LEU A 115 -10.20 -9.30 -1.83
CA LEU A 115 -10.51 -8.44 -0.68
C LEU A 115 -10.33 -6.95 -0.97
N VAL A 116 -9.35 -6.59 -1.78
CA VAL A 116 -9.06 -5.17 -2.05
C VAL A 116 -10.28 -4.51 -2.68
N THR A 117 -10.63 -3.33 -2.17
CA THR A 117 -11.90 -2.68 -2.53
C THR A 117 -11.91 -2.09 -3.94
N TYR A 118 -10.82 -1.42 -4.32
CA TYR A 118 -10.81 -0.66 -5.57
C TYR A 118 -10.19 -1.44 -6.72
N THR A 119 -10.79 -1.31 -7.91
CA THR A 119 -10.29 -1.96 -9.12
C THR A 119 -8.87 -1.53 -9.47
N THR A 120 -8.56 -0.24 -9.29
CA THR A 120 -7.22 0.28 -9.56
C THR A 120 -6.17 -0.37 -8.66
N ASP A 121 -6.51 -0.59 -7.39
CA ASP A 121 -5.61 -1.28 -6.45
C ASP A 121 -5.44 -2.76 -6.84
N ARG A 122 -6.52 -3.39 -7.32
CA ARG A 122 -6.43 -4.77 -7.80
C ARG A 122 -5.47 -4.87 -8.99
N GLU A 123 -5.52 -3.91 -9.89
CA GLU A 123 -4.61 -3.87 -11.04
C GLU A 123 -3.16 -3.70 -10.61
N VAL A 124 -2.91 -2.85 -9.62
CA VAL A 124 -1.57 -2.66 -9.06
C VAL A 124 -1.08 -3.97 -8.44
N LEU A 125 -1.94 -4.65 -7.69
CA LEU A 125 -1.58 -5.93 -7.08
C LEU A 125 -1.27 -6.99 -8.14
N GLN A 126 -2.04 -7.03 -9.22
CA GLN A 126 -1.76 -7.94 -10.33
C GLN A 126 -0.40 -7.65 -10.95
N ALA A 127 -0.06 -6.38 -11.14
CA ALA A 127 1.25 -5.98 -11.66
C ALA A 127 2.36 -6.41 -10.71
N PHE A 128 2.16 -6.24 -9.40
CA PHE A 128 3.13 -6.68 -8.40
C PHE A 128 3.36 -8.19 -8.45
N LEU A 129 2.29 -8.96 -8.57
CA LEU A 129 2.43 -10.42 -8.61
C LEU A 129 3.20 -10.88 -9.85
N ARG A 130 3.00 -10.21 -10.98
CA ARG A 130 3.80 -10.46 -12.19
C ARG A 130 5.27 -10.10 -11.97
N TYR A 131 5.53 -8.97 -11.34
CA TYR A 131 6.88 -8.52 -11.02
C TYR A 131 7.59 -9.53 -10.12
N LEU A 132 6.90 -9.99 -9.08
CA LEU A 132 7.47 -10.95 -8.14
C LEU A 132 7.79 -12.29 -8.80
N ALA A 133 6.95 -12.73 -9.73
CA ALA A 133 7.14 -13.98 -10.45
C ALA A 133 8.34 -13.95 -11.40
N GLN A 134 8.77 -12.76 -11.82
CA GLN A 134 9.91 -12.58 -12.73
C GLN A 134 11.24 -12.38 -12.04
N SER A 135 11.25 -12.25 -10.73
CA SER A 135 12.48 -11.99 -9.97
C SER A 135 13.13 -13.24 -9.38
#